data_6017f9cf42c237d25b3e085219cbc934
#
_entry.id   6017f9cf42c237d25b3e085219cbc934
#
_cell.length_a   1.000
_cell.length_b   1.000
_cell.length_c   1.000
_cell.angle_alpha   90.00
_cell.angle_beta   90.00
_cell.angle_gamma   90.00
#
_symmetry.space_group_name_H-M   'P 1'
#
loop_
_entity.id
_entity.type
_entity.pdbx_description
1 polymer ?
#
loop_
_entity_poly.entity_id
_entity_poly.type
_entity_poly.pdbx_seq_one_letter_code
_entity_poly.pdbx_strand_id
1 'polypeptide(L)'
;GEKQRIDRGYSFPQICNWFAARSDIILLLFDPYKLDISDEFKSVINALRGHDDKVRVVLNKADQVSEQQLLRVYGALMWSLGKVFMTPEVCKVYVGSFNTEPIKTDVNKMHDIFQMEHEALMADLMNIPAKSCDRKVNEFVKRTRALRTHMMIIGDLWKQMPTAFGHEKKQKKLLANIHDEFRKTTMENNLPPGDLPNPERFAAILEPM
;
A
#
# COMPACT_ATOMS: atom_id res chain seq x y z
N GLY A 1 -1.78 -30.40 -7.96
CA GLY A 1 -3.05 -30.28 -8.66
C GLY A 1 -3.42 -28.83 -8.80
N GLU A 2 -3.50 -28.36 -10.03
CA GLU A 2 -4.05 -27.05 -10.35
C GLU A 2 -5.48 -26.98 -9.83
N LYS A 3 -5.66 -26.27 -8.74
CA LYS A 3 -7.03 -25.96 -8.28
C LYS A 3 -7.65 -25.07 -9.34
N GLN A 4 -8.75 -25.55 -9.89
CA GLN A 4 -9.63 -24.84 -10.80
C GLN A 4 -9.70 -23.36 -10.40
N ARG A 5 -9.33 -22.47 -11.32
CA ARG A 5 -9.66 -21.05 -11.21
C ARG A 5 -11.18 -20.99 -11.14
N ILE A 6 -11.69 -20.70 -9.98
CA ILE A 6 -13.10 -20.39 -9.82
C ILE A 6 -13.30 -19.07 -10.56
N ASP A 7 -13.97 -19.13 -11.69
CA ASP A 7 -14.40 -17.91 -12.39
C ASP A 7 -15.47 -17.23 -11.51
N ARG A 8 -15.02 -16.24 -10.74
CA ARG A 8 -15.87 -15.55 -9.78
C ARG A 8 -16.70 -14.45 -10.40
N GLY A 9 -16.55 -14.20 -11.71
CA GLY A 9 -17.23 -13.10 -12.39
C GLY A 9 -16.81 -11.70 -11.93
N TYR A 10 -15.77 -11.59 -11.07
CA TYR A 10 -15.23 -10.33 -10.57
C TYR A 10 -13.72 -10.43 -10.28
N SER A 11 -13.03 -9.27 -10.32
CA SER A 11 -11.61 -9.18 -10.00
C SER A 11 -11.40 -9.13 -8.48
N PHE A 12 -11.03 -10.26 -7.88
CA PHE A 12 -10.78 -10.36 -6.44
C PHE A 12 -9.68 -9.38 -5.94
N PRO A 13 -8.54 -9.19 -6.64
CA PRO A 13 -7.54 -8.21 -6.22
C PRO A 13 -8.06 -6.77 -6.20
N GLN A 14 -8.92 -6.39 -7.14
CA GLN A 14 -9.53 -5.04 -7.15
C GLN A 14 -10.45 -4.83 -5.96
N ILE A 15 -11.24 -5.83 -5.60
CA ILE A 15 -12.10 -5.79 -4.41
C ILE A 15 -11.26 -5.66 -3.15
N CYS A 16 -10.18 -6.45 -3.03
CA CYS A 16 -9.25 -6.36 -1.90
C CYS A 16 -8.64 -4.95 -1.79
N ASN A 17 -8.22 -4.35 -2.89
CA ASN A 17 -7.70 -2.99 -2.90
C ASN A 17 -8.77 -1.96 -2.49
N TRP A 18 -10.02 -2.14 -2.93
CA TRP A 18 -11.13 -1.26 -2.52
C TRP A 18 -11.36 -1.29 -1.01
N PHE A 19 -11.31 -2.48 -0.38
CA PHE A 19 -11.38 -2.63 1.07
C PHE A 19 -10.14 -2.08 1.78
N ALA A 20 -8.95 -2.33 1.24
CA ALA A 20 -7.69 -1.84 1.79
C ALA A 20 -7.63 -0.31 1.87
N ALA A 21 -8.17 0.38 0.86
CA ALA A 21 -8.27 1.84 0.87
C ALA A 21 -9.14 2.38 2.01
N ARG A 22 -10.10 1.60 2.51
CA ARG A 22 -11.10 1.99 3.52
C ARG A 22 -10.83 1.43 4.91
N SER A 23 -10.05 0.35 5.00
CA SER A 23 -9.65 -0.24 6.29
C SER A 23 -8.51 0.53 6.93
N ASP A 24 -8.45 0.53 8.24
CA ASP A 24 -7.37 1.12 9.03
C ASP A 24 -6.22 0.14 9.26
N ILE A 25 -6.49 -1.17 9.19
CA ILE A 25 -5.51 -2.24 9.30
C ILE A 25 -5.89 -3.39 8.36
N ILE A 26 -4.88 -4.12 7.91
CA ILE A 26 -5.00 -5.30 7.06
C ILE A 26 -4.19 -6.42 7.73
N LEU A 27 -4.87 -7.49 8.13
CA LEU A 27 -4.22 -8.66 8.70
C LEU A 27 -4.05 -9.73 7.63
N LEU A 28 -2.80 -10.12 7.35
CA LEU A 28 -2.47 -11.26 6.50
C LEU A 28 -2.15 -12.46 7.38
N LEU A 29 -3.07 -13.42 7.39
CA LEU A 29 -2.96 -14.62 8.21
C LEU A 29 -2.33 -15.75 7.43
N PHE A 30 -1.29 -16.36 8.00
CA PHE A 30 -0.60 -17.53 7.46
C PHE A 30 -0.74 -18.73 8.41
N ASP A 31 -0.80 -19.91 7.82
CA ASP A 31 -0.83 -21.19 8.52
C ASP A 31 0.53 -21.90 8.29
N PRO A 32 1.22 -22.39 9.34
CA PRO A 32 2.52 -23.07 9.22
C PRO A 32 2.53 -24.24 8.25
N TYR A 33 1.39 -24.92 8.10
CA TYR A 33 1.27 -26.06 7.17
C TYR A 33 0.93 -25.65 5.74
N LYS A 34 0.60 -24.39 5.49
CA LYS A 34 0.17 -23.88 4.17
C LYS A 34 0.88 -22.57 3.81
N LEU A 35 2.20 -22.61 3.81
CA LEU A 35 3.02 -21.44 3.45
C LEU A 35 3.08 -21.15 1.96
N ASP A 36 2.47 -22.00 1.14
CA ASP A 36 2.49 -21.79 -0.31
C ASP A 36 1.64 -20.56 -0.66
N ILE A 37 2.36 -19.52 -1.05
CA ILE A 37 1.73 -18.27 -1.50
C ILE A 37 1.28 -18.49 -2.94
N SER A 38 -0.01 -18.81 -3.11
CA SER A 38 -0.60 -18.99 -4.44
C SER A 38 -0.45 -17.71 -5.29
N ASP A 39 -0.46 -17.85 -6.61
CA ASP A 39 -0.35 -16.71 -7.52
C ASP A 39 -1.52 -15.72 -7.36
N GLU A 40 -2.71 -16.22 -6.99
CA GLU A 40 -3.85 -15.37 -6.65
C GLU A 40 -3.53 -14.52 -5.41
N PHE A 41 -2.95 -15.12 -4.38
CA PHE A 41 -2.59 -14.40 -3.16
C PHE A 41 -1.45 -13.39 -3.41
N LYS A 42 -0.46 -13.73 -4.26
CA LYS A 42 0.55 -12.76 -4.73
C LYS A 42 -0.10 -11.58 -5.45
N SER A 43 -1.09 -11.85 -6.29
CA SER A 43 -1.84 -10.79 -6.99
C SER A 43 -2.58 -9.88 -6.02
N VAL A 44 -3.16 -10.44 -4.95
CA VAL A 44 -3.79 -9.65 -3.87
C VAL A 44 -2.75 -8.79 -3.15
N ILE A 45 -1.63 -9.36 -2.71
CA ILE A 45 -0.58 -8.59 -2.03
C ILE A 45 -0.06 -7.46 -2.93
N ASN A 46 0.13 -7.74 -4.23
CA ASN A 46 0.52 -6.71 -5.19
C ASN A 46 -0.53 -5.59 -5.34
N ALA A 47 -1.82 -5.93 -5.25
CA ALA A 47 -2.89 -4.95 -5.27
C ALA A 47 -2.96 -4.09 -3.99
N LEU A 48 -2.38 -4.58 -2.88
CA LEU A 48 -2.30 -3.84 -1.61
C LEU A 48 -1.13 -2.85 -1.56
N ARG A 49 -0.31 -2.78 -2.60
CA ARG A 49 0.80 -1.79 -2.68
C ARG A 49 0.28 -0.37 -2.47
N GLY A 50 1.01 0.39 -1.66
CA GLY A 50 0.61 1.73 -1.24
C GLY A 50 -0.21 1.76 0.05
N HIS A 51 -0.54 0.58 0.61
CA HIS A 51 -1.18 0.40 1.91
C HIS A 51 -0.30 -0.40 2.88
N ASP A 52 1.02 -0.47 2.60
CA ASP A 52 1.98 -1.30 3.33
C ASP A 52 2.05 -0.93 4.83
N ASP A 53 1.87 0.33 5.16
CA ASP A 53 1.79 0.84 6.53
C ASP A 53 0.63 0.26 7.35
N LYS A 54 -0.43 -0.21 6.69
CA LYS A 54 -1.60 -0.84 7.31
C LYS A 54 -1.46 -2.35 7.43
N VAL A 55 -0.54 -2.98 6.70
CA VAL A 55 -0.39 -4.43 6.66
C VAL A 55 0.30 -4.95 7.91
N ARG A 56 -0.28 -5.99 8.51
CA ARG A 56 0.33 -6.81 9.56
C ARG A 56 0.26 -8.27 9.16
N VAL A 57 1.37 -8.95 9.31
CA VAL A 57 1.48 -10.37 9.01
C VAL A 57 1.40 -11.16 10.30
N VAL A 58 0.58 -12.18 10.31
CA VAL A 58 0.38 -13.05 11.48
C VAL A 58 0.57 -14.50 11.04
N LEU A 59 1.52 -15.18 11.64
CA LEU A 59 1.70 -16.62 11.54
C LEU A 59 0.89 -17.27 12.67
N ASN A 60 -0.33 -17.68 12.32
CA ASN A 60 -1.28 -18.28 13.26
C ASN A 60 -1.06 -19.79 13.38
N LYS A 61 -1.57 -20.43 14.42
CA LYS A 61 -1.43 -21.86 14.71
C LYS A 61 0.03 -22.32 14.90
N ALA A 62 0.87 -21.45 15.40
CA ALA A 62 2.27 -21.73 15.62
C ALA A 62 2.51 -22.80 16.70
N ASP A 63 1.51 -23.06 17.54
CA ASP A 63 1.48 -24.13 18.54
C ASP A 63 1.42 -25.54 17.94
N GLN A 64 1.03 -25.66 16.68
CA GLN A 64 0.88 -26.96 15.99
C GLN A 64 2.20 -27.51 15.44
N VAL A 65 3.27 -26.74 15.46
CA VAL A 65 4.58 -27.13 14.96
C VAL A 65 5.64 -27.07 16.07
N SER A 66 6.69 -27.87 15.94
CA SER A 66 7.81 -27.84 16.88
C SER A 66 8.62 -26.54 16.73
N GLU A 67 9.39 -26.19 17.77
CA GLU A 67 10.27 -25.00 17.75
C GLU A 67 11.19 -24.96 16.53
N GLN A 68 11.80 -26.08 16.19
CA GLN A 68 12.70 -26.20 15.05
C GLN A 68 11.96 -26.03 13.71
N GLN A 69 10.75 -26.57 13.61
CA GLN A 69 9.90 -26.39 12.44
C GLN A 69 9.45 -24.95 12.32
N LEU A 70 9.07 -24.31 13.44
CA LEU A 70 8.63 -22.90 13.46
C LEU A 70 9.73 -21.96 12.94
N LEU A 71 10.98 -22.15 13.33
CA LEU A 71 12.10 -21.35 12.81
C LEU A 71 12.26 -21.49 11.29
N ARG A 72 12.10 -22.71 10.76
CA ARG A 72 12.16 -22.95 9.31
C ARG A 72 10.99 -22.32 8.57
N VAL A 73 9.80 -22.47 9.13
CA VAL A 73 8.55 -21.90 8.60
C VAL A 73 8.64 -20.36 8.59
N TYR A 74 9.09 -19.79 9.70
CA TYR A 74 9.27 -18.34 9.82
C TYR A 74 10.26 -17.80 8.78
N GLY A 75 11.41 -18.45 8.64
CA GLY A 75 12.42 -18.09 7.63
C GLY A 75 11.88 -18.19 6.19
N ALA A 76 11.15 -19.28 5.88
CA ALA A 76 10.52 -19.46 4.57
C ALA A 76 9.43 -18.42 4.29
N LEU A 77 8.63 -18.06 5.29
CA LEU A 77 7.64 -17.00 5.19
C LEU A 77 8.29 -15.64 4.93
N MET A 78 9.30 -15.28 5.72
CA MET A 78 10.04 -14.02 5.54
C MET A 78 10.67 -13.91 4.15
N TRP A 79 11.27 -15.00 3.67
CA TRP A 79 11.81 -15.08 2.30
C TRP A 79 10.74 -14.86 1.23
N SER A 80 9.59 -15.49 1.41
CA SER A 80 8.47 -15.39 0.46
C SER A 80 7.84 -13.99 0.47
N LEU A 81 7.69 -13.38 1.64
CA LEU A 81 7.19 -12.02 1.80
C LEU A 81 8.16 -10.99 1.20
N GLY A 82 9.47 -11.15 1.40
CA GLY A 82 10.49 -10.27 0.83
C GLY A 82 10.50 -10.22 -0.69
N LYS A 83 9.99 -11.28 -1.36
CA LYS A 83 9.82 -11.28 -2.82
C LYS A 83 8.59 -10.52 -3.30
N VAL A 84 7.61 -10.35 -2.45
CA VAL A 84 6.32 -9.76 -2.81
C VAL A 84 6.21 -8.32 -2.30
N PHE A 85 6.65 -8.07 -1.07
CA PHE A 85 6.77 -6.72 -0.52
C PHE A 85 8.09 -6.09 -0.98
N MET A 86 8.00 -5.08 -1.82
CA MET A 86 9.17 -4.31 -2.29
C MET A 86 9.47 -3.11 -1.38
N THR A 87 9.25 -3.26 -0.08
CA THR A 87 9.59 -2.23 0.90
C THR A 87 10.99 -2.48 1.44
N PRO A 88 11.79 -1.43 1.69
CA PRO A 88 13.14 -1.58 2.28
C PRO A 88 13.08 -2.05 3.74
N GLU A 89 11.93 -1.96 4.38
CA GLU A 89 11.73 -2.36 5.75
C GLU A 89 11.27 -3.82 5.82
N VAL A 90 11.83 -4.56 6.79
CA VAL A 90 11.41 -5.93 7.06
C VAL A 90 10.02 -5.90 7.69
N CYS A 91 9.07 -6.56 7.03
CA CYS A 91 7.72 -6.68 7.54
C CYS A 91 7.73 -7.45 8.87
N LYS A 92 7.16 -6.88 9.94
CA LYS A 92 7.02 -7.58 11.21
C LYS A 92 5.99 -8.71 11.06
N VAL A 93 6.38 -9.92 11.44
CA VAL A 93 5.51 -11.09 11.48
C VAL A 93 5.23 -11.41 12.94
N TYR A 94 3.98 -11.31 13.35
CA TYR A 94 3.52 -11.76 14.65
C TYR A 94 3.32 -13.27 14.64
N VAL A 95 3.87 -13.95 15.63
CA VAL A 95 3.81 -15.41 15.73
C VAL A 95 2.95 -15.79 16.94
N GLY A 96 1.96 -16.65 16.72
CA GLY A 96 1.11 -17.07 17.84
C GLY A 96 0.08 -18.12 17.48
N SER A 97 -0.67 -18.53 18.49
CA SER A 97 -1.86 -19.36 18.35
C SER A 97 -3.08 -18.56 18.80
N PHE A 98 -3.78 -17.97 17.82
CA PHE A 98 -4.99 -17.19 18.05
C PHE A 98 -6.20 -18.13 17.99
N ASN A 99 -6.24 -19.04 18.95
CA ASN A 99 -7.27 -20.07 19.07
C ASN A 99 -8.05 -19.90 20.38
N THR A 100 -9.29 -20.40 20.44
CA THR A 100 -10.10 -20.42 21.66
C THR A 100 -9.67 -21.53 22.62
N GLU A 101 -8.94 -22.53 22.14
CA GLU A 101 -8.42 -23.60 22.97
C GLU A 101 -7.14 -23.17 23.69
N PRO A 102 -6.97 -23.55 24.96
CA PRO A 102 -5.74 -23.27 25.69
C PRO A 102 -4.56 -23.99 25.02
N ILE A 103 -3.45 -23.27 24.89
CA ILE A 103 -2.21 -23.82 24.36
C ILE A 103 -1.78 -24.97 25.28
N LYS A 104 -1.49 -26.15 24.70
CA LYS A 104 -1.00 -27.30 25.46
C LYS A 104 0.40 -26.99 25.98
N THR A 105 0.50 -26.56 27.22
CA THR A 105 1.72 -26.10 27.89
C THR A 105 2.82 -27.16 27.96
N ASP A 106 2.46 -28.46 27.94
CA ASP A 106 3.43 -29.56 28.04
C ASP A 106 4.27 -29.79 26.78
N VAL A 107 3.89 -29.20 25.67
CA VAL A 107 4.53 -29.45 24.36
C VAL A 107 5.32 -28.24 23.85
N ASN A 108 5.06 -27.04 24.35
CA ASN A 108 5.58 -25.82 23.73
C ASN A 108 6.28 -24.92 24.75
N LYS A 109 7.62 -24.94 24.78
CA LYS A 109 8.43 -24.01 25.57
C LYS A 109 8.36 -22.57 25.08
N MET A 110 7.64 -22.30 23.97
CA MET A 110 7.50 -20.99 23.35
C MET A 110 6.26 -20.22 23.83
N HIS A 111 5.59 -20.71 24.89
CA HIS A 111 4.40 -20.03 25.42
C HIS A 111 4.63 -18.56 25.72
N ASP A 112 5.76 -18.24 26.34
CA ASP A 112 6.11 -16.85 26.70
C ASP A 112 6.27 -15.98 25.45
N ILE A 113 6.86 -16.54 24.40
CA ILE A 113 7.02 -15.82 23.11
C ILE A 113 5.66 -15.55 22.49
N PHE A 114 4.77 -16.55 22.47
CA PHE A 114 3.41 -16.37 21.94
C PHE A 114 2.61 -15.34 22.74
N GLN A 115 2.78 -15.33 24.05
CA GLN A 115 2.16 -14.32 24.91
C GLN A 115 2.68 -12.91 24.61
N MET A 116 3.99 -12.74 24.51
CA MET A 116 4.61 -11.45 24.16
C MET A 116 4.18 -10.96 22.79
N GLU A 117 4.13 -11.83 21.79
CA GLU A 117 3.70 -11.48 20.42
C GLU A 117 2.20 -11.17 20.37
N HIS A 118 1.38 -11.88 21.18
CA HIS A 118 -0.04 -11.58 21.34
C HIS A 118 -0.23 -10.18 21.93
N GLU A 119 0.45 -9.86 23.02
CA GLU A 119 0.39 -8.55 23.66
C GLU A 119 0.86 -7.44 22.72
N ALA A 120 1.94 -7.69 21.96
CA ALA A 120 2.44 -6.75 20.98
C ALA A 120 1.44 -6.49 19.83
N LEU A 121 0.76 -7.55 19.34
CA LEU A 121 -0.28 -7.41 18.33
C LEU A 121 -1.47 -6.64 18.89
N MET A 122 -1.92 -6.98 20.11
CA MET A 122 -3.04 -6.28 20.75
C MET A 122 -2.72 -4.81 21.01
N ALA A 123 -1.52 -4.48 21.45
CA ALA A 123 -1.07 -3.10 21.60
C ALA A 123 -1.09 -2.34 20.26
N ASP A 124 -0.66 -2.97 19.18
CA ASP A 124 -0.70 -2.37 17.84
C ASP A 124 -2.16 -2.14 17.38
N LEU A 125 -3.06 -3.10 17.65
CA LEU A 125 -4.48 -2.96 17.36
C LEU A 125 -5.15 -1.84 18.17
N MET A 126 -4.83 -1.71 19.46
CA MET A 126 -5.35 -0.65 20.33
C MET A 126 -4.87 0.74 19.91
N ASN A 127 -3.71 0.85 19.25
CA ASN A 127 -3.18 2.10 18.73
C ASN A 127 -3.73 2.49 17.34
N ILE A 128 -4.61 1.68 16.75
CA ILE A 128 -5.21 1.98 15.43
C ILE A 128 -5.87 3.36 15.38
N PRO A 129 -6.69 3.79 16.35
CA PRO A 129 -7.37 5.07 16.27
C PRO A 129 -6.40 6.25 16.12
N ALA A 130 -5.31 6.27 16.91
CA ALA A 130 -4.28 7.31 16.83
C ALA A 130 -3.57 7.27 15.48
N LYS A 131 -3.08 6.10 15.06
CA LYS A 131 -2.41 5.91 13.76
C LYS A 131 -3.33 6.23 12.57
N SER A 132 -4.63 5.94 12.69
CA SER A 132 -5.62 6.27 11.66
C SER A 132 -5.80 7.77 11.53
N CYS A 133 -5.83 8.51 12.64
CA CYS A 133 -5.90 9.96 12.65
C CYS A 133 -4.66 10.56 11.95
N ASP A 134 -3.46 10.15 12.34
CA ASP A 134 -2.21 10.62 11.75
C ASP A 134 -2.17 10.34 10.23
N ARG A 135 -2.58 9.15 9.81
CA ARG A 135 -2.67 8.82 8.38
C ARG A 135 -3.63 9.73 7.63
N LYS A 136 -4.83 9.98 8.17
CA LYS A 136 -5.82 10.87 7.55
C LYS A 136 -5.30 12.30 7.43
N VAL A 137 -4.62 12.79 8.45
CA VAL A 137 -3.97 14.12 8.43
C VAL A 137 -2.89 14.16 7.36
N ASN A 138 -2.01 13.15 7.32
CA ASN A 138 -0.95 13.08 6.32
C ASN A 138 -1.50 12.96 4.89
N GLU A 139 -2.56 12.19 4.69
CA GLU A 139 -3.23 12.07 3.39
C GLU A 139 -3.87 13.39 2.98
N PHE A 140 -4.53 14.09 3.90
CA PHE A 140 -5.08 15.40 3.66
C PHE A 140 -3.99 16.41 3.25
N VAL A 141 -2.87 16.43 3.98
CA VAL A 141 -1.73 17.31 3.65
C VAL A 141 -1.17 16.99 2.26
N LYS A 142 -0.98 15.70 1.93
CA LYS A 142 -0.52 15.26 0.59
C LYS A 142 -1.49 15.73 -0.51
N ARG A 143 -2.78 15.52 -0.33
CA ARG A 143 -3.82 15.97 -1.30
C ARG A 143 -3.83 17.49 -1.45
N THR A 144 -3.71 18.21 -0.36
CA THR A 144 -3.69 19.69 -0.38
C THR A 144 -2.45 20.20 -1.12
N ARG A 145 -1.28 19.61 -0.88
CA ARG A 145 -0.06 19.94 -1.62
C ARG A 145 -0.18 19.64 -3.12
N ALA A 146 -0.68 18.45 -3.46
CA ALA A 146 -0.91 18.08 -4.85
C ALA A 146 -1.89 19.03 -5.55
N LEU A 147 -2.99 19.39 -4.88
CA LEU A 147 -3.96 20.36 -5.39
C LEU A 147 -3.32 21.74 -5.59
N ARG A 148 -2.56 22.24 -4.61
CA ARG A 148 -1.84 23.49 -4.71
C ARG A 148 -0.91 23.51 -5.93
N THR A 149 -0.10 22.46 -6.10
CA THR A 149 0.81 22.31 -7.25
C THR A 149 0.03 22.29 -8.56
N HIS A 150 -1.07 21.55 -8.62
CA HIS A 150 -1.93 21.48 -9.79
C HIS A 150 -2.49 22.85 -10.17
N MET A 151 -3.01 23.60 -9.18
CA MET A 151 -3.54 24.94 -9.38
C MET A 151 -2.49 25.96 -9.84
N MET A 152 -1.26 25.84 -9.34
CA MET A 152 -0.14 26.70 -9.77
C MET A 152 0.21 26.44 -11.24
N ILE A 153 0.34 25.17 -11.64
CA ILE A 153 0.64 24.80 -13.03
C ILE A 153 -0.48 25.31 -13.96
N ILE A 154 -1.75 25.05 -13.62
CA ILE A 154 -2.88 25.53 -14.41
C ILE A 154 -2.89 27.06 -14.46
N GLY A 155 -2.65 27.74 -13.34
CA GLY A 155 -2.62 29.20 -13.27
C GLY A 155 -1.57 29.81 -14.18
N ASP A 156 -0.38 29.22 -14.22
CA ASP A 156 0.72 29.71 -15.08
C ASP A 156 0.46 29.41 -16.57
N LEU A 157 -0.12 28.26 -16.90
CA LEU A 157 -0.59 27.97 -18.26
C LEU A 157 -1.72 28.94 -18.67
N TRP A 158 -2.66 29.21 -17.78
CA TRP A 158 -3.77 30.12 -18.04
C TRP A 158 -3.31 31.54 -18.30
N LYS A 159 -2.35 32.07 -17.56
CA LYS A 159 -1.75 33.40 -17.78
C LYS A 159 -1.15 33.58 -19.17
N GLN A 160 -0.71 32.50 -19.79
CA GLN A 160 -0.11 32.50 -21.12
C GLN A 160 -1.16 32.39 -22.25
N MET A 161 -2.42 32.13 -21.91
CA MET A 161 -3.51 32.03 -22.89
C MET A 161 -3.94 33.41 -23.40
N PRO A 162 -4.22 33.56 -24.72
CA PRO A 162 -4.68 34.79 -25.28
C PRO A 162 -6.11 35.13 -24.79
N THR A 163 -6.45 36.41 -24.68
CA THR A 163 -7.74 36.85 -24.17
C THR A 163 -8.88 36.85 -25.22
N ALA A 164 -8.58 36.86 -26.53
CA ALA A 164 -9.59 36.98 -27.58
C ALA A 164 -9.60 35.87 -28.61
N PHE A 165 -8.50 35.61 -29.33
CA PHE A 165 -8.44 34.63 -30.45
C PHE A 165 -7.22 33.75 -30.38
N GLY A 166 -7.31 32.54 -30.96
CA GLY A 166 -6.17 31.63 -31.12
C GLY A 166 -5.92 30.70 -29.91
N HIS A 167 -6.92 30.48 -29.07
CA HIS A 167 -6.84 29.63 -27.88
C HIS A 167 -6.33 28.22 -28.20
N GLU A 168 -6.92 27.52 -29.15
CA GLU A 168 -6.54 26.14 -29.49
C GLU A 168 -5.09 26.04 -29.96
N LYS A 169 -4.67 26.98 -30.84
CA LYS A 169 -3.29 26.98 -31.36
C LYS A 169 -2.26 27.21 -30.25
N LYS A 170 -2.57 28.12 -29.32
CA LYS A 170 -1.71 28.41 -28.16
C LYS A 170 -1.71 27.24 -27.18
N GLN A 171 -2.89 26.65 -26.89
CA GLN A 171 -3.02 25.47 -26.02
C GLN A 171 -2.20 24.30 -26.54
N LYS A 172 -2.34 23.92 -27.83
CA LYS A 172 -1.54 22.86 -28.44
C LYS A 172 -0.03 23.13 -28.33
N LYS A 173 0.40 24.40 -28.49
CA LYS A 173 1.80 24.76 -28.32
C LYS A 173 2.29 24.60 -26.88
N LEU A 174 1.48 24.99 -25.90
CA LEU A 174 1.81 24.85 -24.48
C LEU A 174 1.86 23.37 -24.06
N LEU A 175 0.91 22.56 -24.54
CA LEU A 175 0.89 21.12 -24.27
C LEU A 175 2.06 20.39 -24.94
N ALA A 176 2.47 20.79 -26.14
CA ALA A 176 3.65 20.24 -26.77
C ALA A 176 4.96 20.52 -25.99
N ASN A 177 5.01 21.61 -25.23
CA ASN A 177 6.15 21.99 -24.41
C ASN A 177 5.88 21.82 -22.90
N ILE A 178 4.99 20.92 -22.53
CA ILE A 178 4.52 20.77 -21.14
C ILE A 178 5.65 20.53 -20.12
N HIS A 179 6.70 19.80 -20.51
CA HIS A 179 7.85 19.54 -19.66
C HIS A 179 8.61 20.81 -19.28
N ASP A 180 8.78 21.73 -20.24
CA ASP A 180 9.46 23.01 -20.00
C ASP A 180 8.60 23.93 -19.14
N GLU A 181 7.29 23.96 -19.37
CA GLU A 181 6.35 24.72 -18.54
C GLU A 181 6.33 24.20 -17.10
N PHE A 182 6.32 22.89 -16.90
CA PHE A 182 6.43 22.28 -15.56
C PHE A 182 7.73 22.68 -14.87
N ARG A 183 8.84 22.60 -15.58
CA ARG A 183 10.15 22.99 -15.05
C ARG A 183 10.19 24.45 -14.64
N LYS A 184 9.64 25.33 -15.47
CA LYS A 184 9.55 26.77 -15.21
C LYS A 184 8.69 27.03 -13.96
N THR A 185 7.46 26.54 -13.91
CA THR A 185 6.56 26.69 -12.75
C THR A 185 7.21 26.13 -11.48
N THR A 186 7.89 25.00 -11.56
CA THR A 186 8.59 24.37 -10.44
C THR A 186 9.68 25.27 -9.88
N MET A 187 10.49 25.90 -10.75
CA MET A 187 11.56 26.81 -10.34
C MET A 187 11.02 28.13 -9.77
N GLU A 188 10.01 28.71 -10.41
CA GLU A 188 9.42 29.99 -10.00
C GLU A 188 8.68 29.89 -8.66
N ASN A 189 8.03 28.76 -8.38
CA ASN A 189 7.23 28.55 -7.19
C ASN A 189 7.89 27.65 -6.12
N ASN A 190 9.12 27.20 -6.35
CA ASN A 190 9.90 26.37 -5.44
C ASN A 190 9.14 25.08 -5.03
N LEU A 191 8.55 24.39 -6.04
CA LEU A 191 7.71 23.22 -5.81
C LEU A 191 8.55 21.97 -5.58
N PRO A 192 8.18 21.12 -4.59
CA PRO A 192 8.85 19.84 -4.39
C PRO A 192 8.63 18.90 -5.58
N PRO A 193 9.69 18.26 -6.11
CA PRO A 193 9.55 17.33 -7.24
C PRO A 193 8.57 16.18 -7.02
N GLY A 194 8.43 15.72 -5.76
CA GLY A 194 7.52 14.64 -5.39
C GLY A 194 6.03 14.99 -5.44
N ASP A 195 5.69 16.28 -5.49
CA ASP A 195 4.31 16.75 -5.55
C ASP A 195 3.84 17.05 -6.99
N LEU A 196 4.72 16.89 -7.97
CA LEU A 196 4.42 17.16 -9.37
C LEU A 196 3.62 15.99 -9.98
N PRO A 197 2.52 16.26 -10.69
CA PRO A 197 1.83 15.25 -11.47
C PRO A 197 2.68 14.82 -12.68
N ASN A 198 2.37 13.64 -13.25
CA ASN A 198 3.01 13.20 -14.48
C ASN A 198 2.64 14.16 -15.64
N PRO A 199 3.62 14.81 -16.32
CA PRO A 199 3.34 15.82 -17.34
C PRO A 199 2.54 15.30 -18.52
N GLU A 200 2.82 14.09 -18.99
CA GLU A 200 2.15 13.47 -20.15
C GLU A 200 0.67 13.20 -19.84
N ARG A 201 0.41 12.62 -18.67
CA ARG A 201 -0.95 12.37 -18.21
C ARG A 201 -1.71 13.68 -17.99
N PHE A 202 -1.02 14.70 -17.52
CA PHE A 202 -1.59 16.02 -17.30
C PHE A 202 -1.94 16.69 -18.64
N ALA A 203 -1.06 16.61 -19.65
CA ALA A 203 -1.30 17.10 -20.99
C ALA A 203 -2.50 16.40 -21.64
N ALA A 204 -2.59 15.06 -21.53
CA ALA A 204 -3.71 14.29 -22.07
C ALA A 204 -5.08 14.69 -21.51
N ILE A 205 -5.15 15.15 -20.25
CA ILE A 205 -6.40 15.65 -19.65
C ILE A 205 -6.79 17.03 -20.19
N LEU A 206 -5.79 17.82 -20.57
CA LEU A 206 -5.99 19.19 -21.08
C LEU A 206 -6.08 19.26 -22.61
N GLU A 207 -5.92 18.15 -23.32
CA GLU A 207 -6.17 18.11 -24.77
C GLU A 207 -7.63 18.48 -25.05
N PRO A 208 -7.91 19.39 -26.01
CA PRO A 208 -9.27 19.70 -26.38
C PRO A 208 -9.90 18.46 -27.01
N MET A 209 -11.10 18.11 -26.52
CA MET A 209 -11.95 17.08 -27.13
C MET A 209 -12.41 17.49 -28.52
#